data_066097555fc4d2a7cd6aa3c7f0904916
#
_entry.id   066097555fc4d2a7cd6aa3c7f0904916
#
_cell.length_a   1.000
_cell.length_b   1.000
_cell.length_c   1.000
_cell.angle_alpha   90.00
_cell.angle_beta   90.00
_cell.angle_gamma   90.00
#
_symmetry.space_group_name_H-M   'P 1'
#
loop_
_entity.id
_entity.type
_entity.pdbx_description
1 polymer ?
#
loop_
_entity_poly.entity_id
_entity_poly.type
_entity_poly.pdbx_seq_one_letter_code
_entity_poly.pdbx_strand_id
1 'polypeptide(L)'
;MRAATVLRSVICRTLAAALTALAVLSAVAPAPVFAADSDQQVKTVRVGWLVNNEGFQDGTPGERLSGWGYEYLQTLSYYTPGWRYEYVSGTFTELMDMLEAGEIDLMPNISYSEERAQKLLFSSNPEGTERYFIYAKPDRDDLAKGDPRALQGLTIGCNPGVMQTFVGQQWLANEGITCTYKEIDTGGALFDALANNEVDAIIMNDTTSSPSASPMFYIGSSDYFFAVPKSRSDLMDDINAAMSAIARVNPRYIDEVKSNYSAQNSGSSSLNGPERSWLKANDNTITLGYITGKLPYCNEDEDGKMEGSLASLATTLHDKFGITVKTVPFDSYKMMSKALSKGSIDVALPVYRDYWFAEQTGVAQSVSLGTISLTAIHTGSDLNKDLQNIACTKSSFVNKNALENLWLC
;
A
#
# COMPACT_ATOMS: atom_id res chain seq x y z
N MET A 1 43.40 29.42 50.56
CA MET A 1 42.64 29.72 49.29
C MET A 1 42.16 28.45 48.54
N ARG A 2 42.68 27.24 48.73
CA ARG A 2 42.23 26.03 48.00
C ARG A 2 40.96 25.37 48.53
N ALA A 3 40.62 25.50 49.82
CA ALA A 3 39.42 24.87 50.41
C ALA A 3 38.09 25.56 50.03
N ALA A 4 38.09 26.89 49.85
CA ALA A 4 36.89 27.64 49.48
C ALA A 4 36.44 27.40 48.04
N THR A 5 37.38 27.08 47.14
CA THR A 5 37.08 26.82 45.70
C THR A 5 36.47 25.43 45.52
N VAL A 6 36.92 24.43 46.28
CA VAL A 6 36.37 23.07 46.25
C VAL A 6 34.95 23.02 46.82
N LEU A 7 34.69 23.75 47.89
CA LEU A 7 33.36 23.79 48.53
C LEU A 7 32.33 24.48 47.61
N ARG A 8 32.71 25.54 46.87
CA ARG A 8 31.82 26.19 45.89
C ARG A 8 31.50 25.26 44.71
N SER A 9 32.45 24.47 44.23
CA SER A 9 32.22 23.55 43.11
C SER A 9 31.32 22.37 43.46
N VAL A 10 31.37 21.88 44.72
CA VAL A 10 30.50 20.81 45.19
C VAL A 10 29.08 21.30 45.41
N ILE A 11 28.91 22.51 46.02
CA ILE A 11 27.58 23.11 46.20
C ILE A 11 26.89 23.44 44.86
N CYS A 12 27.62 23.96 43.87
CA CYS A 12 27.06 24.21 42.55
C CYS A 12 26.67 22.93 41.81
N ARG A 13 27.42 21.84 41.97
CA ARG A 13 27.09 20.55 41.35
C ARG A 13 25.89 19.87 42.00
N THR A 14 25.75 19.96 43.33
CA THR A 14 24.59 19.40 44.04
C THR A 14 23.32 20.22 43.81
N LEU A 15 23.40 21.54 43.69
CA LEU A 15 22.25 22.39 43.29
C LEU A 15 21.83 22.19 41.84
N ALA A 16 22.76 22.00 40.92
CA ALA A 16 22.45 21.68 39.52
C ALA A 16 21.79 20.31 39.35
N ALA A 17 22.25 19.30 40.13
CA ALA A 17 21.65 17.97 40.14
C ALA A 17 20.24 17.96 40.78
N ALA A 18 20.00 18.76 41.80
CA ALA A 18 18.68 18.90 42.42
C ALA A 18 17.68 19.66 41.52
N LEU A 19 18.14 20.68 40.79
CA LEU A 19 17.31 21.41 39.81
C LEU A 19 16.96 20.58 38.57
N THR A 20 17.87 19.74 38.11
CA THR A 20 17.56 18.79 36.99
C THR A 20 16.63 17.67 37.43
N ALA A 21 16.76 17.17 38.68
CA ALA A 21 15.82 16.17 39.23
C ALA A 21 14.41 16.76 39.41
N LEU A 22 14.30 18.03 39.85
CA LEU A 22 12.99 18.70 39.98
C LEU A 22 12.36 19.04 38.62
N ALA A 23 13.15 19.36 37.61
CA ALA A 23 12.66 19.62 36.25
C ALA A 23 12.19 18.36 35.55
N VAL A 24 12.77 17.19 35.85
CA VAL A 24 12.32 15.90 35.30
C VAL A 24 11.06 15.40 36.00
N LEU A 25 10.85 15.73 37.29
CA LEU A 25 9.61 15.37 37.99
C LEU A 25 8.40 16.27 37.60
N SER A 26 8.63 17.49 37.10
CA SER A 26 7.54 18.38 36.69
C SER A 26 7.14 18.22 35.22
N ALA A 27 7.87 17.44 34.43
CA ALA A 27 7.54 17.15 33.04
C ALA A 27 6.68 15.89 32.82
N VAL A 28 6.44 15.10 33.87
CA VAL A 28 5.43 14.06 33.86
C VAL A 28 4.13 14.69 34.37
N ALA A 29 3.49 15.51 33.55
CA ALA A 29 2.05 15.70 33.72
C ALA A 29 1.46 14.28 33.70
N PRO A 30 0.63 13.88 34.69
CA PRO A 30 -0.12 12.65 34.56
C PRO A 30 -0.88 12.79 33.26
N ALA A 31 -0.61 11.92 32.30
CA ALA A 31 -1.53 11.75 31.19
C ALA A 31 -2.92 11.64 31.84
N PRO A 32 -3.96 12.33 31.32
CA PRO A 32 -5.30 12.15 31.84
C PRO A 32 -5.53 10.64 31.78
N VAL A 33 -5.49 10.00 32.93
CA VAL A 33 -6.10 8.69 33.10
C VAL A 33 -7.56 9.00 32.87
N PHE A 34 -8.04 8.78 31.64
CA PHE A 34 -9.45 8.60 31.42
C PHE A 34 -9.80 7.42 32.33
N ALA A 35 -10.36 7.74 33.49
CA ALA A 35 -11.03 6.74 34.29
C ALA A 35 -11.99 6.06 33.31
N ALA A 36 -11.70 4.81 33.00
CA ALA A 36 -12.66 4.00 32.27
C ALA A 36 -13.92 4.04 33.13
N ASP A 37 -14.95 4.71 32.59
CA ASP A 37 -16.28 4.70 33.19
C ASP A 37 -16.65 3.22 33.25
N SER A 38 -16.66 2.66 34.47
CA SER A 38 -16.82 1.23 34.72
C SER A 38 -18.21 0.69 34.38
N ASP A 39 -19.04 1.51 33.71
CA ASP A 39 -20.38 1.17 33.22
C ASP A 39 -20.52 1.16 31.69
N GLN A 40 -19.41 1.23 30.93
CA GLN A 40 -19.53 0.98 29.50
C GLN A 40 -19.89 -0.48 29.27
N GLN A 41 -21.14 -0.72 28.91
CA GLN A 41 -21.64 -2.05 28.54
C GLN A 41 -20.79 -2.58 27.38
N VAL A 42 -20.03 -3.67 27.62
CA VAL A 42 -19.23 -4.31 26.58
C VAL A 42 -20.15 -4.79 25.47
N LYS A 43 -19.94 -4.28 24.27
CA LYS A 43 -20.69 -4.63 23.06
C LYS A 43 -19.93 -5.71 22.32
N THR A 44 -20.43 -6.93 22.32
CA THR A 44 -19.86 -7.99 21.48
C THR A 44 -20.25 -7.76 20.03
N VAL A 45 -19.25 -7.77 19.13
CA VAL A 45 -19.40 -7.62 17.68
C VAL A 45 -18.85 -8.89 17.02
N ARG A 46 -19.76 -9.68 16.42
CA ARG A 46 -19.41 -10.90 15.69
C ARG A 46 -18.92 -10.52 14.30
N VAL A 47 -17.64 -10.83 14.03
CA VAL A 47 -16.95 -10.40 12.80
C VAL A 47 -16.69 -11.62 11.91
N GLY A 48 -17.09 -11.55 10.64
CA GLY A 48 -16.78 -12.57 9.65
C GLY A 48 -15.28 -12.69 9.43
N TRP A 49 -14.77 -13.91 9.48
CA TRP A 49 -13.38 -14.26 9.26
C TRP A 49 -13.25 -15.20 8.07
N LEU A 50 -12.75 -14.68 6.96
CA LEU A 50 -12.57 -15.42 5.73
C LEU A 50 -11.47 -16.47 5.89
N VAL A 51 -11.77 -17.72 5.61
CA VAL A 51 -10.77 -18.78 5.58
C VAL A 51 -9.92 -18.70 4.31
N ASN A 52 -8.62 -18.98 4.45
CA ASN A 52 -7.65 -18.97 3.33
C ASN A 52 -7.61 -17.64 2.57
N ASN A 53 -7.65 -16.52 3.30
CA ASN A 53 -7.49 -15.16 2.75
C ASN A 53 -6.19 -14.54 3.28
N GLU A 54 -5.08 -15.15 2.91
CA GLU A 54 -3.73 -14.82 3.37
C GLU A 54 -3.36 -13.37 3.05
N GLY A 55 -2.72 -12.73 4.01
CA GLY A 55 -2.33 -11.32 3.95
C GLY A 55 -3.42 -10.37 4.44
N PHE A 56 -4.70 -10.72 4.27
CA PHE A 56 -5.83 -9.93 4.78
C PHE A 56 -6.29 -10.41 6.17
N GLN A 57 -6.61 -11.68 6.30
CA GLN A 57 -7.04 -12.34 7.53
C GLN A 57 -6.29 -13.67 7.66
N ASP A 58 -5.18 -13.65 8.37
CA ASP A 58 -4.31 -14.82 8.56
C ASP A 58 -4.58 -15.50 9.90
N GLY A 59 -4.53 -16.82 9.91
CA GLY A 59 -4.69 -17.64 11.09
C GLY A 59 -6.12 -18.09 11.31
N THR A 60 -6.33 -18.89 12.36
CA THR A 60 -7.63 -19.47 12.73
C THR A 60 -8.14 -18.80 14.00
N PRO A 61 -9.40 -18.36 14.08
CA PRO A 61 -9.98 -17.86 15.32
C PRO A 61 -9.81 -18.82 16.51
N GLY A 62 -9.29 -18.27 17.60
CA GLY A 62 -8.85 -19.06 18.77
C GLY A 62 -7.34 -19.30 18.83
N GLU A 63 -6.63 -19.05 17.75
CA GLU A 63 -5.17 -19.06 17.66
C GLU A 63 -4.62 -17.65 17.41
N ARG A 64 -3.33 -17.55 17.04
CA ARG A 64 -2.72 -16.27 16.68
C ARG A 64 -3.28 -15.77 15.34
N LEU A 65 -3.87 -14.59 15.35
CA LEU A 65 -4.36 -13.90 14.17
C LEU A 65 -3.39 -12.82 13.69
N SER A 66 -3.37 -12.56 12.40
CA SER A 66 -2.62 -11.49 11.76
C SER A 66 -3.28 -11.09 10.42
N GLY A 67 -2.62 -10.27 9.63
CA GLY A 67 -3.14 -9.76 8.38
C GLY A 67 -3.55 -8.28 8.46
N TRP A 68 -3.48 -7.56 7.33
CA TRP A 68 -3.75 -6.13 7.33
C TRP A 68 -5.23 -5.80 7.66
N GLY A 69 -6.18 -6.66 7.30
CA GLY A 69 -7.58 -6.53 7.69
C GLY A 69 -7.79 -6.73 9.19
N TYR A 70 -7.07 -7.69 9.80
CA TYR A 70 -7.05 -7.85 11.24
C TYR A 70 -6.49 -6.59 11.95
N GLU A 71 -5.35 -6.08 11.48
CA GLU A 71 -4.73 -4.87 12.06
C GLU A 71 -5.64 -3.66 11.93
N TYR A 72 -6.36 -3.54 10.81
CA TYR A 72 -7.34 -2.46 10.64
C TYR A 72 -8.50 -2.57 11.63
N LEU A 73 -9.06 -3.78 11.83
CA LEU A 73 -10.09 -4.02 12.86
C LEU A 73 -9.59 -3.68 14.27
N GLN A 74 -8.34 -4.04 14.62
CA GLN A 74 -7.76 -3.67 15.91
C GLN A 74 -7.61 -2.16 16.06
N THR A 75 -7.20 -1.45 15.01
CA THR A 75 -7.13 0.01 15.02
C THR A 75 -8.51 0.64 15.13
N LEU A 76 -9.51 0.07 14.46
CA LEU A 76 -10.90 0.51 14.53
C LEU A 76 -11.43 0.37 15.94
N SER A 77 -11.12 -0.74 16.64
CA SER A 77 -11.53 -0.97 18.04
C SER A 77 -10.94 0.05 19.02
N TYR A 78 -9.80 0.63 18.70
CA TYR A 78 -9.24 1.72 19.52
C TYR A 78 -10.13 2.97 19.54
N TYR A 79 -10.85 3.22 18.46
CA TYR A 79 -11.80 4.35 18.33
C TYR A 79 -13.25 3.99 18.66
N THR A 80 -13.52 2.71 18.96
CA THR A 80 -14.84 2.21 19.38
C THR A 80 -14.73 1.56 20.77
N PRO A 81 -14.48 2.35 21.83
CA PRO A 81 -14.28 1.81 23.16
C PRO A 81 -15.53 1.03 23.61
N GLY A 82 -15.30 -0.11 24.23
CA GLY A 82 -16.38 -1.02 24.67
C GLY A 82 -16.73 -2.09 23.63
N TRP A 83 -16.16 -2.08 22.42
CA TRP A 83 -16.32 -3.18 21.49
C TRP A 83 -15.41 -4.37 21.84
N ARG A 84 -15.97 -5.58 21.71
CA ARG A 84 -15.24 -6.83 21.79
C ARG A 84 -15.55 -7.67 20.56
N TYR A 85 -14.53 -8.04 19.79
CA TYR A 85 -14.72 -8.89 18.62
C TYR A 85 -14.81 -10.36 18.99
N GLU A 86 -15.75 -11.05 18.35
CA GLU A 86 -15.82 -12.51 18.24
C GLU A 86 -15.74 -12.87 16.77
N TYR A 87 -14.71 -13.62 16.37
CA TYR A 87 -14.48 -13.97 14.99
C TYR A 87 -15.19 -15.25 14.64
N VAL A 88 -15.94 -15.25 13.53
CA VAL A 88 -16.69 -16.40 13.01
C VAL A 88 -16.12 -16.77 11.65
N SER A 89 -15.52 -17.96 11.55
CA SER A 89 -14.88 -18.44 10.31
C SER A 89 -15.88 -18.99 9.32
N GLY A 90 -15.62 -18.77 8.04
CA GLY A 90 -16.40 -19.34 6.94
C GLY A 90 -15.82 -18.96 5.58
N THR A 91 -16.37 -19.56 4.54
CA THR A 91 -16.22 -19.12 3.16
C THR A 91 -16.92 -17.77 2.94
N PHE A 92 -16.62 -17.09 1.85
CA PHE A 92 -17.27 -15.82 1.53
C PHE A 92 -18.80 -15.96 1.48
N THR A 93 -19.32 -17.00 0.81
CA THR A 93 -20.75 -17.23 0.66
C THR A 93 -21.42 -17.50 2.00
N GLU A 94 -20.85 -18.39 2.83
CA GLU A 94 -21.38 -18.69 4.16
C GLU A 94 -21.45 -17.45 5.04
N LEU A 95 -20.37 -16.65 5.07
CA LEU A 95 -20.34 -15.43 5.88
C LEU A 95 -21.30 -14.35 5.36
N MET A 96 -21.51 -14.26 4.05
CA MET A 96 -22.51 -13.34 3.48
C MET A 96 -23.92 -13.75 3.88
N ASP A 97 -24.25 -15.05 3.83
CA ASP A 97 -25.57 -15.55 4.28
C ASP A 97 -25.78 -15.27 5.77
N MET A 98 -24.76 -15.50 6.60
CA MET A 98 -24.79 -15.20 8.05
C MET A 98 -24.92 -13.69 8.32
N LEU A 99 -24.26 -12.84 7.54
CA LEU A 99 -24.36 -11.39 7.66
C LEU A 99 -25.78 -10.90 7.32
N GLU A 100 -26.35 -11.40 6.22
CA GLU A 100 -27.72 -11.06 5.81
C GLU A 100 -28.77 -11.57 6.81
N ALA A 101 -28.54 -12.73 7.43
CA ALA A 101 -29.37 -13.28 8.49
C ALA A 101 -29.21 -12.59 9.85
N GLY A 102 -28.14 -11.76 10.02
CA GLY A 102 -27.80 -11.12 11.30
C GLY A 102 -27.16 -12.08 12.30
N GLU A 103 -26.64 -13.21 11.84
CA GLU A 103 -25.89 -14.18 12.65
C GLU A 103 -24.49 -13.69 12.95
N ILE A 104 -23.89 -12.87 12.06
CA ILE A 104 -22.74 -12.03 12.30
C ILE A 104 -23.11 -10.56 12.17
N ASP A 105 -22.34 -9.67 12.79
CA ASP A 105 -22.65 -8.26 12.93
C ASP A 105 -21.87 -7.37 11.97
N LEU A 106 -20.70 -7.82 11.55
CA LEU A 106 -19.75 -7.05 10.75
C LEU A 106 -18.95 -7.96 9.83
N MET A 107 -18.81 -7.56 8.58
CA MET A 107 -17.90 -8.19 7.65
C MET A 107 -17.05 -7.13 6.94
N PRO A 108 -15.71 -7.22 6.98
CA PRO A 108 -14.81 -6.40 6.19
C PRO A 108 -14.70 -6.92 4.76
N ASN A 109 -14.10 -6.12 3.88
CA ASN A 109 -13.74 -6.48 2.51
C ASN A 109 -14.93 -6.87 1.63
N ILE A 110 -16.03 -6.12 1.72
CA ILE A 110 -17.22 -6.34 0.90
C ILE A 110 -17.30 -5.29 -0.21
N SER A 111 -17.20 -5.74 -1.46
CA SER A 111 -17.44 -4.87 -2.62
C SER A 111 -18.91 -4.46 -2.65
N TYR A 112 -19.16 -3.16 -2.92
CA TYR A 112 -20.51 -2.64 -3.03
C TYR A 112 -21.23 -3.18 -4.27
N SER A 113 -22.49 -3.56 -4.11
CA SER A 113 -23.44 -3.71 -5.22
C SER A 113 -24.83 -3.24 -4.78
N GLU A 114 -25.66 -2.80 -5.74
CA GLU A 114 -27.03 -2.39 -5.45
C GLU A 114 -27.84 -3.51 -4.82
N GLU A 115 -27.62 -4.76 -5.22
CA GLU A 115 -28.28 -5.93 -4.66
C GLU A 115 -27.93 -6.10 -3.17
N ARG A 116 -26.64 -6.06 -2.83
CA ARG A 116 -26.17 -6.14 -1.44
C ARG A 116 -26.68 -4.98 -0.60
N ALA A 117 -26.72 -3.77 -1.16
CA ALA A 117 -27.22 -2.57 -0.49
C ALA A 117 -28.72 -2.62 -0.17
N GLN A 118 -29.49 -3.54 -0.76
CA GLN A 118 -30.88 -3.79 -0.35
C GLN A 118 -30.98 -4.44 1.03
N LYS A 119 -29.95 -5.19 1.43
CA LYS A 119 -29.94 -5.99 2.68
C LYS A 119 -28.94 -5.47 3.72
N LEU A 120 -27.87 -4.82 3.29
CA LEU A 120 -26.74 -4.40 4.10
C LEU A 120 -26.59 -2.87 4.10
N LEU A 121 -25.90 -2.36 5.15
CA LEU A 121 -25.34 -1.01 5.19
C LEU A 121 -23.83 -1.12 4.95
N PHE A 122 -23.29 -0.15 4.24
CA PHE A 122 -21.87 -0.04 3.90
C PHE A 122 -21.26 1.18 4.56
N SER A 123 -19.98 1.11 4.92
CA SER A 123 -19.23 2.28 5.41
C SER A 123 -19.23 3.42 4.38
N SER A 124 -19.22 4.66 4.85
CA SER A 124 -19.25 5.84 3.99
C SER A 124 -17.97 6.01 3.16
N ASN A 125 -16.86 5.53 3.69
CA ASN A 125 -15.58 5.49 2.98
C ASN A 125 -15.20 4.04 2.72
N PRO A 126 -14.51 3.74 1.62
CA PRO A 126 -13.99 2.40 1.39
C PRO A 126 -12.88 2.07 2.40
N GLU A 127 -12.75 0.79 2.73
CA GLU A 127 -11.57 0.25 3.39
C GLU A 127 -10.35 0.30 2.46
N GLY A 128 -10.60 0.19 1.17
CA GLY A 128 -9.59 0.23 0.13
C GLY A 128 -10.16 -0.12 -1.23
N THR A 129 -9.26 -0.20 -2.21
CA THR A 129 -9.55 -0.62 -3.57
C THR A 129 -8.77 -1.91 -3.84
N GLU A 130 -9.41 -2.86 -4.47
CA GLU A 130 -8.80 -4.08 -4.99
C GLU A 130 -8.82 -4.05 -6.52
N ARG A 131 -7.78 -4.61 -7.13
CA ARG A 131 -7.67 -4.77 -8.58
C ARG A 131 -7.86 -6.23 -8.93
N TYR A 132 -8.53 -6.47 -10.03
CA TYR A 132 -8.88 -7.80 -10.51
C TYR A 132 -8.03 -8.19 -11.70
N PHE A 133 -7.57 -9.43 -11.69
CA PHE A 133 -6.72 -9.96 -12.74
C PHE A 133 -7.14 -11.39 -13.10
N ILE A 134 -6.84 -11.75 -14.34
CA ILE A 134 -6.69 -13.15 -14.73
C ILE A 134 -5.24 -13.53 -14.45
N TYR A 135 -5.05 -14.50 -13.57
CA TYR A 135 -3.75 -15.08 -13.24
C TYR A 135 -3.57 -16.40 -13.99
N ALA A 136 -2.34 -16.70 -14.36
CA ALA A 136 -1.95 -18.01 -14.87
C ALA A 136 -0.57 -18.39 -14.32
N LYS A 137 -0.10 -19.59 -14.63
CA LYS A 137 1.26 -20.01 -14.27
C LYS A 137 2.29 -19.06 -14.90
N PRO A 138 3.43 -18.81 -14.21
CA PRO A 138 4.46 -17.89 -14.70
C PRO A 138 5.07 -18.25 -16.06
N ASP A 139 5.04 -19.53 -16.44
CA ASP A 139 5.61 -20.07 -17.67
C ASP A 139 4.64 -20.07 -18.88
N ARG A 140 3.43 -19.47 -18.74
CA ARG A 140 2.45 -19.34 -19.83
C ARG A 140 2.85 -18.18 -20.76
N ASP A 141 3.89 -18.43 -21.60
CA ASP A 141 4.42 -17.46 -22.57
C ASP A 141 3.37 -17.03 -23.61
N ASP A 142 2.37 -17.85 -23.88
CA ASP A 142 1.23 -17.55 -24.77
C ASP A 142 0.36 -16.42 -24.18
N LEU A 143 0.05 -16.46 -22.90
CA LEU A 143 -0.72 -15.45 -22.18
C LEU A 143 0.11 -14.20 -21.87
N ALA A 144 1.41 -14.39 -21.63
CA ALA A 144 2.34 -13.32 -21.31
C ALA A 144 2.47 -12.26 -22.42
N LYS A 145 2.06 -12.57 -23.66
CA LYS A 145 2.07 -11.64 -24.80
C LYS A 145 0.96 -10.57 -24.72
N GLY A 146 0.02 -10.74 -23.78
CA GLY A 146 -1.06 -9.77 -23.54
C GLY A 146 -2.18 -9.78 -24.59
N ASP A 147 -2.26 -10.81 -25.43
CA ASP A 147 -3.40 -11.01 -26.34
C ASP A 147 -4.53 -11.77 -25.64
N PRO A 148 -5.68 -11.13 -25.34
CA PRO A 148 -6.77 -11.79 -24.63
C PRO A 148 -7.31 -13.02 -25.34
N ARG A 149 -7.18 -13.09 -26.68
CA ARG A 149 -7.65 -14.24 -27.48
C ARG A 149 -6.95 -15.55 -27.13
N ALA A 150 -5.78 -15.50 -26.49
CA ALA A 150 -5.10 -16.68 -25.97
C ALA A 150 -5.86 -17.37 -24.81
N LEU A 151 -6.87 -16.70 -24.23
CA LEU A 151 -7.76 -17.29 -23.22
C LEU A 151 -8.90 -18.12 -23.81
N GLN A 152 -9.10 -18.07 -25.14
CA GLN A 152 -10.21 -18.77 -25.80
C GLN A 152 -10.18 -20.28 -25.53
N GLY A 153 -11.29 -20.78 -24.99
CA GLY A 153 -11.47 -22.23 -24.71
C GLY A 153 -10.77 -22.75 -23.46
N LEU A 154 -10.08 -21.90 -22.71
CA LEU A 154 -9.43 -22.31 -21.47
C LEU A 154 -10.45 -22.59 -20.35
N THR A 155 -10.00 -23.36 -19.37
CA THR A 155 -10.72 -23.56 -18.09
C THR A 155 -10.24 -22.54 -17.09
N ILE A 156 -11.14 -21.66 -16.63
CA ILE A 156 -10.84 -20.58 -15.69
C ILE A 156 -11.47 -20.91 -14.33
N GLY A 157 -10.63 -20.99 -13.28
CA GLY A 157 -11.08 -21.13 -11.90
C GLY A 157 -11.57 -19.77 -11.37
N CYS A 158 -12.65 -19.79 -10.59
CA CYS A 158 -13.22 -18.60 -9.99
C CYS A 158 -13.96 -18.91 -8.69
N ASN A 159 -14.02 -17.95 -7.77
CA ASN A 159 -14.83 -18.08 -6.58
C ASN A 159 -16.29 -17.70 -6.88
N PRO A 160 -17.29 -18.43 -6.39
CA PRO A 160 -18.68 -18.06 -6.55
C PRO A 160 -19.05 -16.83 -5.71
N GLY A 161 -19.99 -16.02 -6.23
CA GLY A 161 -20.60 -14.90 -5.51
C GLY A 161 -19.72 -13.68 -5.24
N VAL A 162 -18.45 -13.67 -5.68
CA VAL A 162 -17.53 -12.54 -5.48
C VAL A 162 -17.48 -11.60 -6.69
N MET A 163 -17.19 -10.33 -6.43
CA MET A 163 -17.23 -9.27 -7.47
C MET A 163 -16.22 -9.52 -8.59
N GLN A 164 -15.00 -9.96 -8.28
CA GLN A 164 -13.98 -10.22 -9.29
C GLN A 164 -14.41 -11.29 -10.31
N THR A 165 -15.15 -12.30 -9.89
CA THR A 165 -15.69 -13.34 -10.80
C THR A 165 -16.67 -12.72 -11.79
N PHE A 166 -17.62 -11.91 -11.30
CA PHE A 166 -18.58 -11.21 -12.16
C PHE A 166 -17.89 -10.27 -13.15
N VAL A 167 -16.95 -9.45 -12.68
CA VAL A 167 -16.18 -8.53 -13.53
C VAL A 167 -15.35 -9.29 -14.56
N GLY A 168 -14.71 -10.39 -14.16
CA GLY A 168 -13.91 -11.21 -15.08
C GLY A 168 -14.74 -11.87 -16.17
N GLN A 169 -15.89 -12.41 -15.82
CA GLN A 169 -16.82 -13.00 -16.79
C GLN A 169 -17.36 -11.96 -17.78
N GLN A 170 -17.69 -10.76 -17.29
CA GLN A 170 -18.11 -9.66 -18.18
C GLN A 170 -16.98 -9.18 -19.09
N TRP A 171 -15.76 -9.05 -18.56
CA TRP A 171 -14.61 -8.66 -19.36
C TRP A 171 -14.35 -9.66 -20.49
N LEU A 172 -14.33 -10.97 -20.19
CA LEU A 172 -14.18 -12.03 -21.19
C LEU A 172 -15.28 -11.99 -22.25
N ALA A 173 -16.52 -11.78 -21.83
CA ALA A 173 -17.65 -11.67 -22.76
C ALA A 173 -17.50 -10.44 -23.68
N ASN A 174 -17.06 -9.29 -23.17
CA ASN A 174 -16.82 -8.08 -23.94
C ASN A 174 -15.67 -8.24 -24.96
N GLU A 175 -14.65 -9.03 -24.62
CA GLU A 175 -13.56 -9.41 -25.53
C GLU A 175 -13.99 -10.49 -26.55
N GLY A 176 -15.21 -11.02 -26.44
CA GLY A 176 -15.72 -12.08 -27.30
C GLY A 176 -15.10 -13.45 -27.03
N ILE A 177 -14.59 -13.68 -25.83
CA ILE A 177 -13.89 -14.89 -25.42
C ILE A 177 -14.84 -15.82 -24.68
N THR A 178 -14.86 -17.09 -25.08
CA THR A 178 -15.62 -18.14 -24.41
C THR A 178 -14.68 -19.08 -23.66
N CYS A 179 -14.92 -19.24 -22.37
CA CYS A 179 -14.15 -20.10 -21.45
C CYS A 179 -15.07 -21.07 -20.73
N THR A 180 -14.48 -22.13 -20.18
CA THR A 180 -15.15 -22.99 -19.19
C THR A 180 -14.83 -22.45 -17.80
N TYR A 181 -15.84 -22.32 -16.94
CA TYR A 181 -15.63 -21.85 -15.56
C TYR A 181 -15.69 -23.05 -14.62
N LYS A 182 -14.70 -23.11 -13.69
CA LYS A 182 -14.67 -24.05 -12.57
C LYS A 182 -14.81 -23.27 -11.27
N GLU A 183 -15.93 -23.41 -10.59
CA GLU A 183 -16.16 -22.78 -9.30
C GLU A 183 -15.37 -23.50 -8.19
N ILE A 184 -14.69 -22.71 -7.36
CA ILE A 184 -13.84 -23.17 -6.25
C ILE A 184 -14.04 -22.17 -5.11
N ASP A 185 -14.35 -22.66 -3.90
CA ASP A 185 -14.90 -21.84 -2.82
C ASP A 185 -13.89 -20.90 -2.14
N THR A 186 -12.58 -21.14 -2.26
CA THR A 186 -11.57 -20.32 -1.56
C THR A 186 -10.44 -19.88 -2.48
N GLY A 187 -9.83 -18.72 -2.17
CA GLY A 187 -8.70 -18.20 -2.92
C GLY A 187 -7.47 -19.11 -2.89
N GLY A 188 -7.16 -19.70 -1.73
CA GLY A 188 -6.08 -20.69 -1.59
C GLY A 188 -6.28 -21.90 -2.50
N ALA A 189 -7.49 -22.47 -2.51
CA ALA A 189 -7.81 -23.60 -3.38
C ALA A 189 -7.77 -23.26 -4.88
N LEU A 190 -8.02 -21.98 -5.27
CA LEU A 190 -7.83 -21.52 -6.65
C LEU A 190 -6.35 -21.59 -7.07
N PHE A 191 -5.45 -21.12 -6.21
CA PHE A 191 -4.01 -21.21 -6.47
C PHE A 191 -3.53 -22.66 -6.52
N ASP A 192 -4.04 -23.52 -5.65
CA ASP A 192 -3.73 -24.95 -5.67
C ASP A 192 -4.22 -25.62 -6.96
N ALA A 193 -5.45 -25.34 -7.40
CA ALA A 193 -6.01 -25.84 -8.64
C ALA A 193 -5.19 -25.40 -9.86
N LEU A 194 -4.71 -24.14 -9.87
CA LEU A 194 -3.82 -23.63 -10.90
C LEU A 194 -2.46 -24.36 -10.87
N ALA A 195 -1.86 -24.51 -9.69
CA ALA A 195 -0.59 -25.21 -9.51
C ALA A 195 -0.65 -26.66 -9.97
N ASN A 196 -1.78 -27.35 -9.70
CA ASN A 196 -2.02 -28.74 -10.06
C ASN A 196 -2.50 -28.96 -11.51
N ASN A 197 -2.62 -27.90 -12.33
CA ASN A 197 -3.19 -27.94 -13.70
C ASN A 197 -4.66 -28.41 -13.75
N GLU A 198 -5.42 -28.18 -12.71
CA GLU A 198 -6.86 -28.43 -12.72
C GLU A 198 -7.64 -27.35 -13.44
N VAL A 199 -7.05 -26.17 -13.53
CA VAL A 199 -7.49 -25.02 -14.32
C VAL A 199 -6.31 -24.38 -15.05
N ASP A 200 -6.56 -23.71 -16.16
CA ASP A 200 -5.54 -23.05 -17.00
C ASP A 200 -5.19 -21.64 -16.48
N ALA A 201 -6.19 -20.98 -15.91
CA ALA A 201 -6.10 -19.64 -15.35
C ALA A 201 -7.09 -19.47 -14.20
N ILE A 202 -6.94 -18.42 -13.41
CA ILE A 202 -7.87 -18.09 -12.32
C ILE A 202 -8.22 -16.59 -12.33
N ILE A 203 -9.42 -16.25 -11.90
CA ILE A 203 -9.84 -14.87 -11.64
C ILE A 203 -9.63 -14.58 -10.15
N MET A 204 -8.75 -13.61 -9.86
CA MET A 204 -8.42 -13.23 -8.48
C MET A 204 -8.20 -11.72 -8.36
N ASN A 205 -8.27 -11.22 -7.14
CA ASN A 205 -7.85 -9.87 -6.81
C ASN A 205 -6.35 -9.83 -6.43
N ASP A 206 -5.82 -8.63 -6.24
CA ASP A 206 -4.42 -8.38 -5.87
C ASP A 206 -4.15 -8.34 -4.36
N THR A 207 -5.13 -8.70 -3.54
CA THR A 207 -4.96 -8.73 -2.07
C THR A 207 -4.24 -9.99 -1.60
N THR A 208 -4.26 -11.04 -2.41
CA THR A 208 -3.53 -12.29 -2.18
C THR A 208 -2.57 -12.58 -3.33
N SER A 209 -1.49 -13.30 -3.05
CA SER A 209 -0.48 -13.66 -4.05
C SER A 209 0.04 -15.08 -3.80
N SER A 210 0.47 -15.73 -4.87
CA SER A 210 1.12 -17.03 -4.80
C SER A 210 2.29 -17.07 -5.78
N PRO A 211 3.43 -17.68 -5.42
CA PRO A 211 4.55 -17.88 -6.34
C PRO A 211 4.20 -18.72 -7.57
N SER A 212 3.14 -19.54 -7.49
CA SER A 212 2.66 -20.39 -8.58
C SER A 212 1.82 -19.65 -9.61
N ALA A 213 1.45 -18.38 -9.35
CA ALA A 213 0.56 -17.60 -10.19
C ALA A 213 1.13 -16.22 -10.50
N SER A 214 0.81 -15.72 -11.66
CA SER A 214 1.23 -14.42 -12.13
C SER A 214 0.08 -13.69 -12.81
N PRO A 215 -0.09 -12.39 -12.55
CA PRO A 215 -1.13 -11.61 -13.23
C PRO A 215 -0.82 -11.50 -14.72
N MET A 216 -1.77 -11.90 -15.57
CA MET A 216 -1.65 -11.85 -17.03
C MET A 216 -2.46 -10.71 -17.62
N PHE A 217 -3.70 -10.52 -17.15
CA PHE A 217 -4.60 -9.50 -17.67
C PHE A 217 -5.25 -8.75 -16.52
N TYR A 218 -5.15 -7.43 -16.53
CA TYR A 218 -5.96 -6.58 -15.67
C TYR A 218 -7.38 -6.51 -16.24
N ILE A 219 -8.38 -6.82 -15.44
CA ILE A 219 -9.78 -6.93 -15.87
C ILE A 219 -10.71 -5.91 -15.20
N GLY A 220 -10.24 -5.20 -14.17
CA GLY A 220 -11.01 -4.19 -13.49
C GLY A 220 -10.59 -4.00 -12.03
N SER A 221 -11.34 -3.18 -11.33
CA SER A 221 -11.16 -2.91 -9.89
C SER A 221 -12.49 -2.57 -9.26
N SER A 222 -12.60 -2.72 -7.95
CA SER A 222 -13.66 -2.11 -7.16
C SER A 222 -13.18 -1.69 -5.78
N ASP A 223 -13.91 -0.74 -5.20
CA ASP A 223 -13.77 -0.42 -3.80
C ASP A 223 -14.48 -1.46 -2.95
N TYR A 224 -13.93 -1.74 -1.78
CA TYR A 224 -14.54 -2.61 -0.79
C TYR A 224 -14.67 -1.87 0.54
N PHE A 225 -15.65 -2.30 1.33
CA PHE A 225 -16.19 -1.59 2.46
C PHE A 225 -16.41 -2.52 3.65
N PHE A 226 -16.50 -1.95 4.84
CA PHE A 226 -17.16 -2.62 5.95
C PHE A 226 -18.66 -2.70 5.69
N ALA A 227 -19.24 -3.86 5.93
CA ALA A 227 -20.67 -4.10 5.79
C ALA A 227 -21.28 -4.64 7.10
N VAL A 228 -22.49 -4.17 7.41
CA VAL A 228 -23.27 -4.63 8.56
C VAL A 228 -24.72 -4.88 8.12
N PRO A 229 -25.50 -5.73 8.82
CA PRO A 229 -26.92 -5.84 8.58
C PRO A 229 -27.64 -4.51 8.73
N LYS A 230 -28.72 -4.27 7.99
CA LYS A 230 -29.50 -3.01 8.11
C LYS A 230 -30.03 -2.73 9.51
N SER A 231 -30.21 -3.76 10.33
CA SER A 231 -30.61 -3.64 11.72
C SER A 231 -29.51 -3.10 12.64
N ARG A 232 -28.27 -3.00 12.15
CA ARG A 232 -27.10 -2.60 12.93
C ARG A 232 -26.55 -1.23 12.49
N SER A 233 -27.44 -0.26 12.27
CA SER A 233 -27.03 1.11 11.98
C SER A 233 -26.17 1.73 13.09
N ASP A 234 -26.37 1.28 14.34
CA ASP A 234 -25.56 1.63 15.50
C ASP A 234 -24.07 1.30 15.29
N LEU A 235 -23.76 0.14 14.71
CA LEU A 235 -22.38 -0.24 14.38
C LEU A 235 -21.84 0.57 13.20
N MET A 236 -22.67 0.83 12.19
CA MET A 236 -22.23 1.57 11.01
C MET A 236 -21.86 3.02 11.34
N ASP A 237 -22.61 3.66 12.24
CA ASP A 237 -22.32 5.01 12.71
C ASP A 237 -20.97 5.04 13.46
N ASP A 238 -20.73 4.08 14.35
CA ASP A 238 -19.48 3.94 15.08
C ASP A 238 -18.29 3.66 14.12
N ILE A 239 -18.46 2.77 13.12
CA ILE A 239 -17.45 2.47 12.09
C ILE A 239 -17.08 3.73 11.31
N ASN A 240 -18.07 4.47 10.81
CA ASN A 240 -17.86 5.70 10.04
C ASN A 240 -17.11 6.76 10.85
N ALA A 241 -17.47 6.93 12.13
CA ALA A 241 -16.78 7.83 13.03
C ALA A 241 -15.32 7.42 13.27
N ALA A 242 -15.07 6.12 13.49
CA ALA A 242 -13.73 5.57 13.69
C ALA A 242 -12.86 5.70 12.43
N MET A 243 -13.36 5.33 11.25
CA MET A 243 -12.66 5.49 9.97
C MET A 243 -12.28 6.96 9.72
N SER A 244 -13.22 7.89 10.00
CA SER A 244 -12.96 9.33 9.87
C SER A 244 -11.90 9.82 10.85
N ALA A 245 -11.86 9.27 12.07
CA ALA A 245 -10.84 9.59 13.07
C ALA A 245 -9.46 9.07 12.65
N ILE A 246 -9.37 7.83 12.17
CA ILE A 246 -8.13 7.22 11.65
C ILE A 246 -7.59 8.07 10.48
N ALA A 247 -8.43 8.40 9.50
CA ALA A 247 -8.03 9.19 8.35
C ALA A 247 -7.55 10.60 8.69
N ARG A 248 -8.08 11.22 9.74
CA ARG A 248 -7.60 12.54 10.24
C ARG A 248 -6.22 12.46 10.87
N VAL A 249 -5.91 11.36 11.57
CA VAL A 249 -4.62 11.16 12.23
C VAL A 249 -3.57 10.71 11.22
N ASN A 250 -3.93 9.79 10.35
CA ASN A 250 -3.05 9.26 9.30
C ASN A 250 -3.85 8.98 8.01
N PRO A 251 -3.89 9.93 7.06
CA PRO A 251 -4.60 9.75 5.79
C PRO A 251 -4.05 8.60 4.92
N ARG A 252 -2.85 8.10 5.21
CA ARG A 252 -2.20 7.01 4.48
C ARG A 252 -2.19 5.70 5.26
N TYR A 253 -2.93 5.63 6.35
CA TYR A 253 -2.91 4.48 7.26
C TYR A 253 -3.10 3.14 6.52
N ILE A 254 -4.12 3.06 5.67
CA ILE A 254 -4.44 1.82 4.93
C ILE A 254 -3.31 1.40 3.99
N ASP A 255 -2.72 2.36 3.26
CA ASP A 255 -1.60 2.08 2.35
C ASP A 255 -0.37 1.60 3.12
N GLU A 256 -0.10 2.19 4.28
CA GLU A 256 1.02 1.81 5.14
C GLU A 256 0.81 0.41 5.72
N VAL A 257 -0.36 0.11 6.26
CA VAL A 257 -0.67 -1.22 6.79
C VAL A 257 -0.59 -2.27 5.69
N LYS A 258 -1.23 -2.06 4.55
CA LYS A 258 -1.14 -2.99 3.41
C LYS A 258 0.30 -3.23 2.96
N SER A 259 1.13 -2.17 2.92
CA SER A 259 2.53 -2.30 2.49
C SER A 259 3.35 -3.21 3.39
N ASN A 260 3.06 -3.23 4.71
CA ASN A 260 3.73 -4.10 5.66
C ASN A 260 3.48 -5.59 5.38
N TYR A 261 2.27 -5.92 4.92
CA TYR A 261 1.88 -7.31 4.60
C TYR A 261 2.25 -7.69 3.15
N SER A 262 2.16 -6.77 2.21
CA SER A 262 2.59 -6.99 0.82
C SER A 262 4.08 -7.31 0.72
N ALA A 263 4.91 -6.69 1.57
CA ALA A 263 6.34 -6.96 1.62
C ALA A 263 6.67 -8.38 2.14
N GLN A 264 5.81 -8.98 2.94
CA GLN A 264 6.00 -10.34 3.47
C GLN A 264 5.59 -11.42 2.45
N ASN A 265 4.61 -11.12 1.60
CA ASN A 265 4.06 -12.06 0.62
C ASN A 265 4.64 -11.90 -0.79
N SER A 266 5.44 -10.85 -1.04
CA SER A 266 6.00 -10.55 -2.37
C SER A 266 7.22 -11.39 -2.72
N GLY A 267 7.06 -12.71 -2.72
CA GLY A 267 7.90 -13.56 -3.54
C GLY A 267 7.49 -13.40 -5.00
N SER A 268 8.27 -12.68 -5.79
CA SER A 268 8.35 -12.71 -7.26
C SER A 268 7.10 -12.46 -8.13
N SER A 269 5.90 -12.26 -7.61
CA SER A 269 4.68 -12.36 -8.42
C SER A 269 3.92 -11.05 -8.71
N SER A 270 4.48 -9.90 -8.41
CA SER A 270 3.86 -8.61 -8.72
C SER A 270 4.03 -8.15 -10.19
N LEU A 271 4.88 -8.83 -10.94
CA LEU A 271 5.09 -8.53 -12.36
C LEU A 271 4.05 -9.23 -13.22
N ASN A 272 3.42 -8.47 -14.12
CA ASN A 272 2.52 -9.04 -15.13
C ASN A 272 3.31 -9.78 -16.24
N GLY A 273 2.61 -10.50 -17.10
CA GLY A 273 3.22 -11.28 -18.18
C GLY A 273 4.12 -10.46 -19.11
N PRO A 274 3.66 -9.32 -19.65
CA PRO A 274 4.46 -8.43 -20.48
C PRO A 274 5.74 -7.93 -19.79
N GLU A 275 5.66 -7.55 -18.51
CA GLU A 275 6.82 -7.08 -17.73
C GLU A 275 7.87 -8.17 -17.55
N ARG A 276 7.45 -9.40 -17.26
CA ARG A 276 8.36 -10.55 -17.18
C ARG A 276 9.00 -10.88 -18.52
N SER A 277 8.21 -10.86 -19.60
CA SER A 277 8.73 -11.11 -20.94
C SER A 277 9.78 -10.08 -21.34
N TRP A 278 9.53 -8.81 -20.98
CA TRP A 278 10.49 -7.74 -21.22
C TRP A 278 11.78 -7.95 -20.39
N LEU A 279 11.67 -8.25 -19.09
CA LEU A 279 12.81 -8.52 -18.23
C LEU A 279 13.63 -9.71 -18.74
N LYS A 280 12.98 -10.81 -19.10
CA LYS A 280 13.63 -11.98 -19.68
C LYS A 280 14.38 -11.65 -20.97
N ALA A 281 13.79 -10.83 -21.85
CA ALA A 281 14.42 -10.36 -23.08
C ALA A 281 15.64 -9.44 -22.83
N ASN A 282 15.74 -8.84 -21.65
CA ASN A 282 16.83 -7.96 -21.22
C ASN A 282 17.72 -8.60 -20.13
N ASP A 283 17.82 -9.93 -20.08
CA ASP A 283 18.66 -10.69 -19.12
C ASP A 283 18.36 -10.32 -17.65
N ASN A 284 17.09 -10.08 -17.31
CA ASN A 284 16.62 -9.57 -16.01
C ASN A 284 17.38 -8.33 -15.53
N THR A 285 17.77 -7.47 -16.46
CA THR A 285 18.55 -6.26 -16.17
C THR A 285 17.75 -5.02 -16.50
N ILE A 286 17.78 -4.03 -15.61
CA ILE A 286 17.29 -2.67 -15.83
C ILE A 286 18.43 -1.68 -15.70
N THR A 287 18.42 -0.64 -16.51
CA THR A 287 19.40 0.46 -16.46
C THR A 287 18.77 1.67 -15.79
N LEU A 288 19.22 1.99 -14.57
CA LEU A 288 18.74 3.09 -13.75
C LEU A 288 19.65 4.32 -13.89
N GLY A 289 19.11 5.40 -14.43
CA GLY A 289 19.75 6.71 -14.39
C GLY A 289 19.48 7.43 -13.07
N TYR A 290 20.51 8.04 -12.50
CA TYR A 290 20.38 8.84 -11.27
C TYR A 290 21.20 10.13 -11.33
N ILE A 291 20.84 11.12 -10.49
CA ILE A 291 21.56 12.38 -10.40
C ILE A 291 22.49 12.35 -9.19
N THR A 292 23.77 12.63 -9.41
CA THR A 292 24.77 12.70 -8.34
C THR A 292 24.53 13.89 -7.39
N GLY A 293 25.05 13.82 -6.17
CA GLY A 293 24.96 14.90 -5.17
C GLY A 293 23.56 15.11 -4.59
N LYS A 294 22.73 14.06 -4.51
CA LYS A 294 21.34 14.11 -3.97
C LYS A 294 21.15 13.23 -2.73
N LEU A 295 22.11 13.25 -1.83
CA LEU A 295 21.93 12.60 -0.53
C LEU A 295 20.70 13.17 0.21
N PRO A 296 19.95 12.35 0.96
CA PRO A 296 20.16 10.91 1.24
C PRO A 296 19.66 9.97 0.15
N TYR A 297 19.16 10.45 -0.98
CA TYR A 297 18.54 9.63 -2.02
C TYR A 297 19.57 8.91 -2.90
N CYS A 298 20.48 9.66 -3.49
CA CYS A 298 21.52 9.13 -4.35
C CYS A 298 22.75 10.04 -4.44
N ASN A 299 23.89 9.40 -4.56
CA ASN A 299 25.18 10.02 -4.85
C ASN A 299 26.09 8.97 -5.47
N GLU A 300 27.25 9.38 -5.91
CA GLU A 300 28.36 8.51 -6.33
C GLU A 300 29.43 8.54 -5.23
N ASP A 301 29.83 7.37 -4.74
CA ASP A 301 30.91 7.24 -3.78
C ASP A 301 32.29 7.40 -4.43
N GLU A 302 33.36 7.30 -3.64
CA GLU A 302 34.74 7.44 -4.11
C GLU A 302 35.15 6.33 -5.09
N ASP A 303 34.45 5.20 -5.09
CA ASP A 303 34.68 4.07 -5.99
C ASP A 303 33.79 4.09 -7.26
N GLY A 304 33.00 5.16 -7.45
CA GLY A 304 32.11 5.32 -8.59
C GLY A 304 30.81 4.49 -8.48
N LYS A 305 30.43 4.05 -7.27
CA LYS A 305 29.20 3.32 -7.03
C LYS A 305 28.09 4.23 -6.50
N MET A 306 26.87 3.92 -6.87
CA MET A 306 25.70 4.60 -6.34
C MET A 306 25.53 4.30 -4.84
N GLU A 307 25.38 5.34 -4.04
CA GLU A 307 25.06 5.30 -2.62
C GLU A 307 23.70 5.95 -2.32
N GLY A 308 23.19 5.80 -1.08
CA GLY A 308 21.92 6.37 -0.63
C GLY A 308 20.74 5.39 -0.74
N SER A 309 19.52 5.89 -0.55
CA SER A 309 18.32 5.04 -0.53
C SER A 309 18.02 4.34 -1.86
N LEU A 310 18.46 4.90 -3.00
CA LEU A 310 18.31 4.23 -4.30
C LEU A 310 19.26 3.02 -4.45
N ALA A 311 20.41 3.03 -3.80
CA ALA A 311 21.28 1.85 -3.75
C ALA A 311 20.61 0.71 -2.98
N SER A 312 19.93 1.03 -1.87
CA SER A 312 19.14 0.05 -1.11
C SER A 312 17.95 -0.50 -1.93
N LEU A 313 17.29 0.35 -2.73
CA LEU A 313 16.27 -0.10 -3.65
C LEU A 313 16.82 -1.06 -4.70
N ALA A 314 17.96 -0.73 -5.31
CA ALA A 314 18.62 -1.61 -6.28
C ALA A 314 18.96 -2.99 -5.68
N THR A 315 19.50 -3.00 -4.45
CA THR A 315 19.78 -4.24 -3.71
C THR A 315 18.50 -5.04 -3.46
N THR A 316 17.42 -4.36 -3.04
CA THR A 316 16.12 -5.00 -2.79
C THR A 316 15.55 -5.63 -4.07
N LEU A 317 15.65 -4.95 -5.20
CA LEU A 317 15.22 -5.48 -6.51
C LEU A 317 16.01 -6.74 -6.89
N HIS A 318 17.30 -6.74 -6.61
CA HIS A 318 18.14 -7.92 -6.85
C HIS A 318 17.76 -9.09 -5.93
N ASP A 319 17.72 -8.85 -4.63
CA ASP A 319 17.56 -9.90 -3.62
C ASP A 319 16.17 -10.53 -3.63
N LYS A 320 15.13 -9.72 -3.86
CA LYS A 320 13.74 -10.19 -3.85
C LYS A 320 13.22 -10.66 -5.20
N PHE A 321 13.69 -10.06 -6.29
CA PHE A 321 13.11 -10.28 -7.62
C PHE A 321 14.12 -10.80 -8.65
N GLY A 322 15.39 -10.95 -8.28
CA GLY A 322 16.44 -11.38 -9.20
C GLY A 322 16.72 -10.39 -10.33
N ILE A 323 16.36 -9.12 -10.13
CA ILE A 323 16.54 -8.06 -11.13
C ILE A 323 17.89 -7.40 -10.90
N THR A 324 18.76 -7.45 -11.90
CA THR A 324 20.04 -6.74 -11.89
C THR A 324 19.81 -5.26 -12.24
N VAL A 325 20.29 -4.34 -11.40
CA VAL A 325 20.21 -2.91 -11.65
C VAL A 325 21.58 -2.38 -12.07
N LYS A 326 21.71 -1.96 -13.33
CA LYS A 326 22.88 -1.20 -13.81
C LYS A 326 22.61 0.27 -13.58
N THR A 327 23.55 0.98 -12.96
CA THR A 327 23.39 2.40 -12.61
C THR A 327 24.19 3.30 -13.52
N VAL A 328 23.61 4.45 -13.90
CA VAL A 328 24.26 5.46 -14.75
C VAL A 328 24.12 6.83 -14.10
N PRO A 329 25.22 7.46 -13.67
CA PRO A 329 25.21 8.79 -13.09
C PRO A 329 24.98 9.89 -14.14
N PHE A 330 24.30 10.95 -13.74
CA PHE A 330 24.06 12.15 -14.54
C PHE A 330 24.29 13.41 -13.70
N ASP A 331 24.87 14.43 -14.32
CA ASP A 331 25.10 15.73 -13.68
C ASP A 331 23.85 16.63 -13.66
N SER A 332 22.84 16.29 -14.46
CA SER A 332 21.61 17.09 -14.56
C SER A 332 20.40 16.27 -14.95
N TYR A 333 19.24 16.71 -14.45
CA TYR A 333 17.94 16.17 -14.80
C TYR A 333 17.67 16.17 -16.32
N LYS A 334 18.09 17.26 -17.01
CA LYS A 334 17.92 17.37 -18.46
C LYS A 334 18.66 16.29 -19.24
N MET A 335 19.87 15.93 -18.81
CA MET A 335 20.65 14.88 -19.47
C MET A 335 20.02 13.50 -19.20
N MET A 336 19.62 13.25 -17.96
CA MET A 336 18.95 12.01 -17.55
C MET A 336 17.62 11.81 -18.29
N SER A 337 16.74 12.82 -18.36
CA SER A 337 15.48 12.78 -19.09
C SER A 337 15.68 12.53 -20.59
N LYS A 338 16.71 13.12 -21.19
CA LYS A 338 17.04 12.89 -22.59
C LYS A 338 17.53 11.44 -22.83
N ALA A 339 18.27 10.87 -21.88
CA ALA A 339 18.72 9.49 -21.95
C ALA A 339 17.51 8.53 -21.83
N LEU A 340 16.57 8.80 -20.93
CA LEU A 340 15.34 8.05 -20.77
C LEU A 340 14.49 8.09 -22.05
N SER A 341 14.21 9.29 -22.61
CA SER A 341 13.41 9.45 -23.83
C SER A 341 14.04 8.77 -25.05
N LYS A 342 15.36 8.54 -25.04
CA LYS A 342 16.09 7.82 -26.11
C LYS A 342 16.20 6.32 -25.88
N GLY A 343 15.70 5.81 -24.74
CA GLY A 343 15.88 4.42 -24.35
C GLY A 343 17.33 4.02 -24.02
N SER A 344 18.18 5.01 -23.67
CA SER A 344 19.55 4.72 -23.23
C SER A 344 19.62 4.31 -21.75
N ILE A 345 18.59 4.59 -21.01
CA ILE A 345 18.26 4.09 -19.67
C ILE A 345 16.79 3.70 -19.64
N ASP A 346 16.44 2.73 -18.82
CA ASP A 346 15.08 2.21 -18.70
C ASP A 346 14.27 2.96 -17.64
N VAL A 347 14.93 3.40 -16.59
CA VAL A 347 14.34 4.07 -15.43
C VAL A 347 15.17 5.28 -15.05
N ALA A 348 14.53 6.35 -14.63
CA ALA A 348 15.16 7.55 -14.10
C ALA A 348 14.63 7.88 -12.70
N LEU A 349 15.51 7.99 -11.71
CA LEU A 349 15.17 8.30 -10.31
C LEU A 349 16.24 9.24 -9.68
N PRO A 350 15.83 10.10 -8.76
CA PRO A 350 14.48 10.54 -8.47
C PRO A 350 14.00 11.56 -9.52
N VAL A 351 12.71 11.55 -9.81
CA VAL A 351 12.08 12.52 -10.70
C VAL A 351 10.86 13.15 -10.03
N TYR A 352 10.51 14.39 -10.42
CA TYR A 352 9.26 14.99 -9.99
C TYR A 352 8.06 14.34 -10.67
N ARG A 353 6.94 14.32 -9.97
CA ARG A 353 5.66 14.00 -10.55
C ARG A 353 5.19 15.16 -11.42
N ASP A 354 5.39 15.04 -12.73
CA ASP A 354 4.97 16.00 -13.74
C ASP A 354 4.43 15.23 -14.95
N TYR A 355 3.13 14.95 -14.92
CA TYR A 355 2.46 14.18 -15.97
C TYR A 355 2.48 14.88 -17.33
N TRP A 356 2.41 16.22 -17.35
CA TRP A 356 2.50 16.95 -18.60
C TRP A 356 3.87 16.79 -19.24
N PHE A 357 4.94 16.91 -18.48
CA PHE A 357 6.29 16.67 -18.97
C PHE A 357 6.47 15.20 -19.44
N ALA A 358 5.93 14.26 -18.72
CA ALA A 358 5.99 12.84 -19.09
C ALA A 358 5.30 12.60 -20.44
N GLU A 359 4.11 13.15 -20.65
CA GLU A 359 3.38 13.08 -21.91
C GLU A 359 4.16 13.70 -23.06
N GLN A 360 4.70 14.92 -22.88
CA GLN A 360 5.49 15.61 -23.91
C GLN A 360 6.78 14.88 -24.31
N THR A 361 7.34 14.10 -23.40
CA THR A 361 8.59 13.36 -23.63
C THR A 361 8.40 11.90 -23.97
N GLY A 362 7.17 11.41 -23.97
CA GLY A 362 6.83 10.02 -24.28
C GLY A 362 7.32 9.03 -23.21
N VAL A 363 7.44 9.47 -21.94
CA VAL A 363 7.82 8.61 -20.81
C VAL A 363 6.62 8.38 -19.90
N ALA A 364 6.57 7.22 -19.24
CA ALA A 364 5.57 6.92 -18.22
C ALA A 364 6.09 7.30 -16.83
N GLN A 365 5.20 7.77 -15.96
CA GLN A 365 5.51 7.97 -14.55
C GLN A 365 4.87 6.89 -13.69
N SER A 366 5.66 6.35 -12.75
CA SER A 366 5.16 5.42 -11.73
C SER A 366 4.34 6.17 -10.66
N VAL A 367 3.76 5.40 -9.74
CA VAL A 367 3.26 5.93 -8.46
C VAL A 367 4.39 6.65 -7.70
N SER A 368 4.02 7.60 -6.83
CA SER A 368 5.00 8.30 -6.01
C SER A 368 5.71 7.35 -5.06
N LEU A 369 7.04 7.39 -5.04
CA LEU A 369 7.86 6.63 -4.09
C LEU A 369 8.00 7.34 -2.74
N GLY A 370 7.64 8.62 -2.66
CA GLY A 370 7.73 9.43 -1.47
C GLY A 370 7.44 10.90 -1.73
N THR A 371 7.43 11.69 -0.69
CA THR A 371 7.26 13.14 -0.72
C THR A 371 8.47 13.83 -0.12
N ILE A 372 8.80 14.99 -0.66
CA ILE A 372 9.84 15.86 -0.11
C ILE A 372 9.25 17.23 0.24
N SER A 373 9.73 17.80 1.34
CA SER A 373 9.38 19.17 1.70
C SER A 373 10.31 20.14 0.98
N LEU A 374 9.75 21.15 0.35
CA LEU A 374 10.50 22.27 -0.19
C LEU A 374 10.49 23.41 0.83
N THR A 375 11.66 23.92 1.16
CA THR A 375 11.83 25.05 2.08
C THR A 375 12.51 26.18 1.35
N ALA A 376 11.88 27.35 1.35
CA ALA A 376 12.52 28.59 0.92
C ALA A 376 13.29 29.18 2.11
N ILE A 377 14.58 29.46 1.91
CA ILE A 377 15.40 30.14 2.91
C ILE A 377 15.53 31.62 2.46
N HIS A 378 15.20 32.53 3.34
CA HIS A 378 15.30 33.97 3.10
C HIS A 378 16.04 34.65 4.25
N THR A 379 16.64 35.82 3.96
CA THR A 379 17.45 36.57 4.92
C THR A 379 16.72 37.82 5.46
N GLY A 380 15.60 38.18 4.85
CA GLY A 380 14.83 39.38 5.21
C GLY A 380 13.68 39.11 6.18
N SER A 381 13.06 40.16 6.66
CA SER A 381 11.85 40.11 7.50
C SER A 381 10.55 40.19 6.68
N ASP A 382 10.63 40.52 5.39
CA ASP A 382 9.48 40.64 4.48
C ASP A 382 9.49 39.50 3.46
N LEU A 383 8.79 38.42 3.84
CA LEU A 383 8.68 37.19 3.06
C LEU A 383 8.11 37.47 1.65
N ASN A 384 7.11 38.34 1.51
CA ASN A 384 6.47 38.62 0.23
C ASN A 384 7.42 39.30 -0.76
N LYS A 385 8.32 40.12 -0.27
CA LYS A 385 9.34 40.80 -1.07
C LYS A 385 10.49 39.85 -1.44
N ASP A 386 10.89 39.01 -0.50
CA ASP A 386 12.00 38.08 -0.70
C ASP A 386 11.62 36.94 -1.64
N LEU A 387 10.34 36.54 -1.69
CA LEU A 387 9.85 35.49 -2.61
C LEU A 387 9.77 35.94 -4.08
N GLN A 388 9.96 37.21 -4.40
CA GLN A 388 9.95 37.69 -5.80
C GLN A 388 11.19 37.24 -6.60
N ASN A 389 12.27 36.84 -5.91
CA ASN A 389 13.51 36.37 -6.52
C ASN A 389 14.02 35.12 -5.81
N ILE A 390 13.59 33.96 -6.28
CA ILE A 390 14.00 32.65 -5.73
C ILE A 390 15.14 32.09 -6.58
N ALA A 391 16.27 31.81 -5.95
CA ALA A 391 17.36 31.08 -6.57
C ALA A 391 17.20 29.59 -6.39
N CYS A 392 17.31 28.84 -7.47
CA CYS A 392 17.34 27.37 -7.46
C CYS A 392 18.67 26.87 -7.99
N THR A 393 19.14 25.74 -7.48
CA THR A 393 20.31 25.08 -8.06
C THR A 393 19.96 24.49 -9.43
N LYS A 394 20.89 24.49 -10.38
CA LYS A 394 20.68 23.89 -11.72
C LYS A 394 20.35 22.38 -11.66
N SER A 395 20.75 21.73 -10.60
CA SER A 395 20.52 20.31 -10.34
C SER A 395 19.36 20.06 -9.39
N SER A 396 18.58 21.11 -9.02
CA SER A 396 17.44 20.91 -8.14
C SER A 396 16.33 20.16 -8.88
N PHE A 397 15.57 19.38 -8.13
CA PHE A 397 14.33 18.76 -8.64
C PHE A 397 13.21 19.78 -8.83
N VAL A 398 13.37 21.01 -8.32
CA VAL A 398 12.41 22.08 -8.43
C VAL A 398 12.56 22.72 -9.80
N ASN A 399 11.59 22.52 -10.65
CA ASN A 399 11.52 23.25 -11.91
C ASN A 399 10.73 24.57 -11.74
N LYS A 400 10.81 25.43 -12.74
CA LYS A 400 10.11 26.72 -12.73
C LYS A 400 8.61 26.57 -12.50
N ASN A 401 7.99 25.55 -13.09
CA ASN A 401 6.55 25.29 -13.00
C ASN A 401 6.13 24.84 -11.60
N ALA A 402 6.98 24.08 -10.87
CA ALA A 402 6.72 23.73 -9.49
C ALA A 402 6.70 24.94 -8.57
N LEU A 403 7.54 25.94 -8.85
CA LEU A 403 7.56 27.23 -8.12
C LEU A 403 6.37 28.11 -8.49
N GLU A 404 5.99 28.17 -9.75
CA GLU A 404 4.82 28.93 -10.21
C GLU A 404 3.51 28.41 -9.61
N ASN A 405 3.37 27.11 -9.40
CA ASN A 405 2.20 26.49 -8.76
C ASN A 405 2.12 26.74 -7.24
N LEU A 406 3.21 27.10 -6.57
CA LEU A 406 3.21 27.52 -5.16
C LEU A 406 2.56 28.89 -4.92
N TRP A 407 2.34 29.69 -5.96
CA TRP A 407 1.74 31.03 -5.87
C TRP A 407 0.22 31.05 -6.06
N LEU A 408 -0.40 29.90 -6.30
CA LEU A 408 -1.85 29.76 -6.53
C LEU A 408 -2.60 29.16 -5.34
N CYS A 409 -1.94 28.99 -4.17
CA CYS A 409 -2.56 28.51 -2.92
C CYS A 409 -2.77 29.66 -1.93
#